data_f22ad1f68e5e97ca65f0eefaca94c408
#
_entry.id   f22ad1f68e5e97ca65f0eefaca94c408
#
_cell.length_a   1.000
_cell.length_b   1.000
_cell.length_c   1.000
_cell.angle_alpha   90.00
_cell.angle_beta   90.00
_cell.angle_gamma   90.00
#
_symmetry.space_group_name_H-M   'P 1'
#
loop_
_entity.id
_entity.type
_entity.pdbx_description
1 polymer ?
#
loop_
_entity_poly.entity_id
_entity_poly.type
_entity_poly.pdbx_seq_one_letter_code
_entity_poly.pdbx_strand_id
1 'polypeptide(L)'
;MVLVTGATGILGRVIVLELLKRGKIVRAAKRKSSNLEEVRHSFQFYTENPDDYFNKIEWMNVDFDDLFSIESALQGIEEVYHCAATVSFH
;
A
#
# COMPACT_ATOMS: atom_id res chain seq x y z
N MET A 1 6.46 -10.86 5.06
CA MET A 1 5.83 -9.54 4.87
C MET A 1 5.84 -9.18 3.40
N VAL A 2 4.77 -8.61 2.92
CA VAL A 2 4.59 -8.21 1.52
C VAL A 2 4.67 -6.70 1.42
N LEU A 3 5.39 -6.18 0.45
CA LEU A 3 5.41 -4.74 0.16
C LEU A 3 4.49 -4.46 -1.03
N VAL A 4 3.62 -3.48 -0.89
CA VAL A 4 2.79 -2.98 -1.98
C VAL A 4 3.18 -1.54 -2.25
N THR A 5 3.62 -1.26 -3.46
CA THR A 5 3.89 0.12 -3.90
C THR A 5 2.66 0.65 -4.62
N GLY A 6 2.50 1.97 -4.64
CA GLY A 6 1.29 2.57 -5.20
C GLY A 6 0.03 2.18 -4.44
N ALA A 7 0.17 1.91 -3.15
CA ALA A 7 -0.89 1.38 -2.31
C ALA A 7 -2.06 2.34 -2.09
N THR A 8 -1.85 3.63 -2.30
CA THR A 8 -2.92 4.64 -2.19
C THR A 8 -3.70 4.81 -3.49
N GLY A 9 -3.21 4.24 -4.59
CA GLY A 9 -3.92 4.26 -5.86
C GLY A 9 -5.14 3.34 -5.85
N ILE A 10 -5.99 3.48 -6.85
CA ILE A 10 -7.24 2.71 -6.93
C ILE A 10 -6.97 1.21 -6.96
N LEU A 11 -6.04 0.77 -7.79
CA LEU A 11 -5.68 -0.65 -7.89
C LEU A 11 -4.90 -1.11 -6.65
N GLY A 12 -3.92 -0.31 -6.23
CA GLY A 12 -3.05 -0.69 -5.12
C GLY A 12 -3.80 -0.90 -3.82
N ARG A 13 -4.76 -0.04 -3.51
CA ARG A 13 -5.55 -0.19 -2.27
C ARG A 13 -6.40 -1.46 -2.26
N VAL A 14 -6.91 -1.86 -3.40
CA VAL A 14 -7.69 -3.11 -3.52
C VAL A 14 -6.77 -4.31 -3.32
N ILE A 15 -5.58 -4.27 -3.89
CA ILE A 15 -4.60 -5.34 -3.70
C ILE A 15 -4.19 -5.45 -2.24
N VAL A 16 -3.93 -4.32 -1.57
CA VAL A 16 -3.63 -4.32 -0.14
C VAL A 16 -4.74 -5.00 0.64
N LEU A 17 -5.98 -4.61 0.40
CA LEU A 17 -7.12 -5.18 1.11
C LEU A 17 -7.25 -6.68 0.86
N GLU A 18 -7.10 -7.14 -0.38
CA GLU A 18 -7.15 -8.55 -0.71
C GLU A 18 -6.05 -9.36 -0.01
N LEU A 19 -4.85 -8.82 0.07
CA LEU A 19 -3.74 -9.47 0.77
C LEU A 19 -4.05 -9.58 2.27
N LEU A 20 -4.60 -8.53 2.86
CA LEU A 20 -4.98 -8.54 4.27
C LEU A 20 -6.08 -9.57 4.54
N LYS A 21 -7.06 -9.68 3.66
CA LYS A 21 -8.12 -10.69 3.76
C LYS A 21 -7.57 -12.11 3.73
N ARG A 22 -6.45 -12.30 3.04
CA ARG A 22 -5.77 -13.61 2.98
C ARG A 22 -4.82 -13.86 4.14
N GLY A 23 -4.79 -12.97 5.11
CA GLY A 23 -3.95 -13.12 6.29
C GLY A 23 -2.51 -12.73 6.09
N LYS A 24 -2.18 -12.01 5.00
CA LYS A 24 -0.82 -11.55 4.75
C LYS A 24 -0.50 -10.34 5.62
N ILE A 25 0.76 -10.21 5.98
CA ILE A 25 1.27 -9.01 6.65
C ILE A 25 1.76 -8.06 5.57
N VAL A 26 1.20 -6.86 5.53
CA VAL A 26 1.41 -5.92 4.42
C VAL A 26 2.08 -4.64 4.89
N ARG A 27 3.17 -4.29 4.23
CA ARG A 27 3.75 -2.95 4.28
C ARG A 27 3.32 -2.22 3.03
N ALA A 28 2.74 -1.05 3.20
CA ALA A 28 2.24 -0.25 2.09
C ALA A 28 3.10 1.00 1.92
N ALA A 29 3.70 1.13 0.76
CA ALA A 29 4.50 2.30 0.43
C ALA A 29 3.59 3.43 -0.03
N LYS A 30 3.82 4.62 0.50
CA LYS A 30 3.07 5.80 0.14
C LYS A 30 4.00 6.99 -0.02
N ARG A 31 3.52 8.01 -0.70
CA ARG A 31 4.19 9.31 -0.72
C ARG A 31 3.80 10.08 0.54
N LYS A 32 4.67 10.98 0.97
CA LYS A 32 4.43 11.80 2.14
C LYS A 32 3.13 12.60 2.04
N SER A 33 2.75 13.02 0.85
CA SER A 33 1.55 13.80 0.59
C SER A 33 0.28 12.98 0.39
N SER A 34 0.35 11.65 0.48
CA SER A 34 -0.80 10.78 0.24
C SER A 34 -1.87 10.96 1.30
N ASN A 35 -3.13 10.91 0.88
CA ASN A 35 -4.27 11.04 1.76
C ASN A 35 -4.76 9.67 2.21
N LEU A 36 -4.38 9.27 3.43
CA LEU A 36 -4.75 7.97 3.97
C LEU A 36 -6.23 7.89 4.38
N GLU A 37 -6.84 9.00 4.75
CA GLU A 37 -8.26 9.01 5.09
C GLU A 37 -9.12 8.63 3.88
N GLU A 38 -8.74 9.07 2.70
CA GLU A 38 -9.45 8.71 1.48
C GLU A 38 -9.33 7.20 1.20
N VAL A 39 -8.16 6.62 1.46
CA VAL A 39 -7.96 5.17 1.33
C VAL A 39 -8.82 4.42 2.34
N ARG A 40 -8.77 4.83 3.60
CA ARG A 40 -9.56 4.21 4.67
C ARG A 40 -11.05 4.26 4.35
N HIS A 41 -11.53 5.42 3.90
CA HIS A 41 -12.92 5.62 3.52
C HIS A 41 -13.33 4.68 2.39
N SER A 42 -12.46 4.48 1.41
CA SER A 42 -12.78 3.62 0.27
C SER A 42 -12.94 2.14 0.64
N PHE A 43 -12.32 1.71 1.74
CA PHE A 43 -12.41 0.31 2.18
C PHE A 43 -13.84 -0.10 2.53
N GLN A 44 -14.68 0.85 2.96
CA GLN A 44 -16.09 0.54 3.29
C GLN A 44 -16.88 0.00 2.11
N PHE A 45 -16.44 0.26 0.88
CA PHE A 45 -17.11 -0.24 -0.31
C PHE A 45 -16.77 -1.71 -0.60
N TYR A 46 -15.76 -2.26 0.05
CA TYR A 46 -15.25 -3.60 -0.22
C TYR A 46 -15.33 -4.55 0.97
N THR A 47 -15.56 -4.04 2.16
CA THR A 47 -15.63 -4.84 3.38
C THR A 47 -16.52 -4.19 4.42
N GLU A 48 -17.11 -5.02 5.28
CA GLU A 48 -17.91 -4.56 6.43
C GLU A 48 -17.04 -4.14 7.61
N ASN A 49 -15.73 -4.48 7.58
CA ASN A 49 -14.80 -4.21 8.66
C ASN A 49 -13.61 -3.36 8.18
N PRO A 50 -13.86 -2.16 7.61
CA PRO A 50 -12.79 -1.38 6.99
C PRO A 50 -11.66 -1.00 7.94
N ASP A 51 -11.99 -0.61 9.16
CA ASP A 51 -10.97 -0.17 10.13
C ASP A 51 -10.11 -1.33 10.63
N ASP A 52 -10.69 -2.53 10.76
CA ASP A 52 -9.93 -3.70 11.20
C ASP A 52 -8.82 -4.03 10.20
N TYR A 53 -9.10 -3.93 8.93
CA TYR A 53 -8.09 -4.16 7.90
C TYR A 53 -7.13 -2.98 7.77
N PHE A 54 -7.67 -1.77 7.75
CA PHE A 54 -6.83 -0.58 7.59
C PHE A 54 -5.77 -0.48 8.69
N ASN A 55 -6.16 -0.77 9.93
CA ASN A 55 -5.25 -0.66 11.07
C ASN A 55 -4.15 -1.72 11.09
N LYS A 56 -4.25 -2.75 10.26
CA LYS A 56 -3.22 -3.77 10.12
C LYS A 56 -2.12 -3.39 9.13
N ILE A 57 -2.32 -2.34 8.35
CA ILE A 57 -1.36 -1.93 7.33
C ILE A 57 -0.19 -1.22 8.00
N GLU A 58 1.03 -1.63 7.68
CA GLU A 58 2.23 -0.88 8.04
C GLU A 58 2.49 0.14 6.94
N TRP A 59 2.07 1.38 7.15
CA TRP A 59 2.32 2.45 6.20
C TRP A 59 3.74 2.96 6.31
N MET A 60 4.38 3.18 5.17
CA MET A 60 5.74 3.67 5.11
C MET A 60 5.88 4.71 4.01
N ASN A 61 6.47 5.85 4.35
CA ASN A 61 6.81 6.86 3.34
C ASN A 61 8.01 6.36 2.55
N VAL A 62 7.87 6.29 1.24
CA VAL A 62 8.94 5.85 0.35
C VAL A 62 9.13 6.88 -0.75
N ASP A 63 10.38 7.35 -0.87
CA ASP A 63 10.80 8.21 -1.97
C ASP A 63 11.61 7.34 -2.94
N PHE A 64 11.09 7.12 -4.13
CA PHE A 64 11.74 6.26 -5.12
C PHE A 64 12.95 6.93 -5.78
N ASP A 65 13.18 8.21 -5.52
CA ASP A 65 14.40 8.90 -5.94
C ASP A 65 15.52 8.76 -4.91
N ASP A 66 15.23 8.19 -3.75
CA ASP A 66 16.18 8.01 -2.66
C ASP A 66 16.43 6.51 -2.44
N LEU A 67 17.64 6.08 -2.76
CA LEU A 67 18.04 4.67 -2.62
C LEU A 67 17.90 4.17 -1.19
N PHE A 68 18.23 4.98 -0.20
CA PHE A 68 18.11 4.58 1.20
C PHE A 68 16.65 4.35 1.60
N SER A 69 15.74 5.16 1.05
CA SER A 69 14.31 4.99 1.28
C SER A 69 13.82 3.65 0.73
N ILE A 70 14.26 3.30 -0.47
CA ILE A 70 13.93 2.03 -1.12
C ILE A 70 14.48 0.86 -0.31
N GLU A 71 15.74 0.91 0.09
CA GLU A 71 16.36 -0.14 0.88
C GLU A 71 15.63 -0.36 2.21
N SER A 72 15.25 0.72 2.87
CA SER A 72 14.50 0.65 4.13
C SER A 72 13.14 -0.02 3.91
N ALA A 73 12.47 0.30 2.80
CA ALA A 73 11.17 -0.28 2.50
C ALA A 73 11.25 -1.78 2.22
N LEU A 74 12.39 -2.26 1.74
CA LEU A 74 12.59 -3.66 1.39
C LEU A 74 13.04 -4.54 2.56
N GLN A 75 13.35 -3.96 3.72
CA GLN A 75 13.78 -4.73 4.88
C GLN A 75 12.68 -5.68 5.34
N GLY A 76 12.99 -6.98 5.39
CA GLY A 76 12.05 -8.00 5.82
C GLY A 76 10.96 -8.36 4.80
N ILE A 77 11.09 -7.90 3.58
CA ILE A 77 10.11 -8.14 2.52
C ILE A 77 10.47 -9.38 1.72
N GLU A 78 9.47 -10.25 1.51
CA GLU A 78 9.61 -11.49 0.75
C GLU A 78 9.00 -11.37 -0.65
N GLU A 79 7.97 -10.53 -0.79
CA GLU A 79 7.27 -10.32 -2.06
C GLU A 79 6.98 -8.84 -2.24
N VAL A 80 7.00 -8.39 -3.49
CA VAL A 80 6.67 -7.00 -3.84
C VAL A 80 5.56 -7.00 -4.89
N TYR A 81 4.49 -6.26 -4.61
CA TYR A 81 3.46 -5.94 -5.59
C TYR A 81 3.65 -4.48 -6.00
N HIS A 82 4.10 -4.27 -7.21
CA HIS A 82 4.38 -2.94 -7.72
C HIS A 82 3.18 -2.40 -8.49
N CYS A 83 2.38 -1.58 -7.81
CA CYS A 83 1.13 -1.02 -8.36
C CYS A 83 1.27 0.45 -8.72
N ALA A 84 2.46 1.02 -8.58
CA ALA A 84 2.71 2.44 -8.80
C ALA A 84 2.85 2.79 -10.28
N ALA A 85 2.06 2.17 -11.11
CA ALA A 85 2.11 2.49 -12.52
C ALA A 85 1.34 3.77 -12.78
N THR A 86 2.03 4.85 -12.96
CA THR A 86 1.45 6.00 -13.62
C THR A 86 1.61 5.73 -15.10
N VAL A 87 0.53 5.37 -15.73
CA VAL A 87 0.56 5.22 -17.17
C VAL A 87 0.17 6.58 -17.74
N SER A 88 1.17 7.28 -18.24
CA SER A 88 0.92 8.50 -19.00
C SER A 88 0.95 8.16 -20.46
N PHE A 89 -0.17 8.38 -21.11
CA PHE A 89 -0.25 8.26 -22.55
C PHE A 89 -0.23 9.67 -23.13
N HIS A 90 0.74 9.94 -23.92
CA HIS A 90 0.85 11.21 -24.62
C HIS A 90 0.91 10.98 -26.12
#